data_3df443cd79fead2203ec799c3809980c
#
_entry.id   3df443cd79fead2203ec799c3809980c
#
_cell.length_a   1.000
_cell.length_b   1.000
_cell.length_c   1.000
_cell.angle_alpha   90.00
_cell.angle_beta   90.00
_cell.angle_gamma   90.00
#
_symmetry.space_group_name_H-M   'P 1'
#
loop_
_entity.id
_entity.type
_entity.pdbx_description
1 polymer ?
#
loop_
_entity_poly.entity_id
_entity_poly.type
_entity_poly.pdbx_seq_one_letter_code
_entity_poly.pdbx_strand_id
1 'polypeptide(L)'
;MDESKGIPWTRWCIGGKTNIVLNCIDRHKDKEFFNNTFIFAEREDGKESSITYKEFDKQISKVGNTLKINGFKKGDVIALYMPQFIETYIAYFAILKIGCVVLPLFSGYGSKAVIERLNIAKAKGIFTVEKTFRKAKEIRMFDQIKNELDQVISLEKTFLLGKEKGKKIFNWENFQNVSDNLKTEETDAEDPAIIHFTSGTTGKPKGCVYTHIGLVAKMSFDEGVLADFKQTDIHLCMADMGWMVGSKSATIASAHGAQMVIAEGVPDFPDEVRFWKLIEKYKISWTELSPALIRAQMIKDEKLFKDLDLSSLRMICTGGEPWTEKPWKWLFQVIGKSKVPIMNSAGGTEVSGSILHCCLHRPFKVGSFNAPIPGMSADILNVDGKKVSTNEMGELVMRK
;
A
#
# COMPACT_ATOMS: atom_id res chain seq x y z
N MET A 1 1.23 4.02 -27.33
CA MET A 1 -0.14 3.99 -26.78
C MET A 1 -1.05 3.44 -27.84
N ASP A 2 -2.06 2.65 -27.48
CA ASP A 2 -3.08 2.11 -28.38
C ASP A 2 -4.46 2.23 -27.73
N GLU A 3 -5.34 2.99 -28.35
CA GLU A 3 -6.73 3.25 -27.93
C GLU A 3 -7.76 2.58 -28.84
N SER A 4 -7.34 1.70 -29.75
CA SER A 4 -8.20 1.10 -30.77
C SER A 4 -9.42 0.37 -30.22
N LYS A 5 -9.35 -0.08 -28.96
CA LYS A 5 -10.43 -0.75 -28.21
C LYS A 5 -11.25 0.17 -27.31
N GLY A 6 -11.01 1.50 -27.37
CA GLY A 6 -11.61 2.51 -26.51
C GLY A 6 -10.84 2.77 -25.22
N ILE A 7 -11.14 3.88 -24.55
CA ILE A 7 -10.41 4.38 -23.36
C ILE A 7 -10.24 3.34 -22.26
N PRO A 8 -11.27 2.57 -21.85
CA PRO A 8 -11.12 1.60 -20.76
C PRO A 8 -10.12 0.47 -21.07
N TRP A 9 -9.74 0.31 -22.34
CA TRP A 9 -8.85 -0.74 -22.83
C TRP A 9 -7.55 -0.19 -23.41
N THR A 10 -7.22 1.06 -23.10
CA THR A 10 -5.98 1.71 -23.56
C THR A 10 -4.76 0.96 -23.07
N ARG A 11 -3.85 0.67 -24.00
CA ARG A 11 -2.53 0.14 -23.72
C ARG A 11 -1.51 1.26 -23.81
N TRP A 12 -0.85 1.55 -22.71
CA TRP A 12 -0.03 2.75 -22.58
C TRP A 12 1.42 2.60 -23.06
N CYS A 13 2.04 1.47 -22.75
CA CYS A 13 3.48 1.25 -22.96
C CYS A 13 3.74 0.00 -23.79
N ILE A 14 3.20 -0.04 -25.02
CA ILE A 14 3.32 -1.19 -25.94
C ILE A 14 4.79 -1.44 -26.26
N GLY A 15 5.25 -2.69 -26.07
CA GLY A 15 6.63 -3.11 -26.30
C GLY A 15 7.62 -2.65 -25.22
N GLY A 16 7.18 -1.85 -24.25
CA GLY A 16 8.00 -1.46 -23.12
C GLY A 16 8.27 -2.64 -22.18
N LYS A 17 9.48 -2.71 -21.64
CA LYS A 17 9.89 -3.69 -20.62
C LYS A 17 10.17 -2.97 -19.31
N THR A 18 9.63 -3.49 -18.22
CA THR A 18 9.87 -2.95 -16.88
C THR A 18 9.48 -3.97 -15.79
N ASN A 19 9.76 -3.63 -14.55
CA ASN A 19 9.26 -4.31 -13.36
C ASN A 19 9.19 -3.28 -12.23
N ILE A 20 8.23 -3.38 -11.34
CA ILE A 20 8.14 -2.50 -10.16
C ILE A 20 9.46 -2.49 -9.39
N VAL A 21 10.11 -3.66 -9.23
CA VAL A 21 11.37 -3.80 -8.49
C VAL A 21 12.52 -3.07 -9.17
N LEU A 22 12.59 -3.08 -10.52
CA LEU A 22 13.58 -2.29 -11.29
C LEU A 22 13.46 -0.79 -10.93
N ASN A 23 12.23 -0.29 -10.79
CA ASN A 23 11.96 1.12 -10.52
C ASN A 23 12.04 1.50 -9.04
N CYS A 24 11.79 0.56 -8.14
CA CYS A 24 11.70 0.81 -6.71
C CYS A 24 12.99 0.47 -5.94
N ILE A 25 13.77 -0.50 -6.42
CA ILE A 25 14.93 -1.03 -5.69
C ILE A 25 16.18 -1.00 -6.58
N ASP A 26 16.15 -1.67 -7.75
CA ASP A 26 17.38 -1.91 -8.50
C ASP A 26 18.03 -0.64 -9.03
N ARG A 27 17.23 0.37 -9.43
CA ARG A 27 17.75 1.67 -9.91
C ARG A 27 18.51 2.47 -8.84
N HIS A 28 18.42 2.05 -7.59
CA HIS A 28 19.06 2.73 -6.45
C HIS A 28 20.35 2.07 -5.98
N LYS A 29 20.73 0.92 -6.54
CA LYS A 29 21.86 0.10 -6.06
C LYS A 29 23.22 0.81 -6.06
N ASP A 30 23.41 1.74 -6.97
CA ASP A 30 24.61 2.57 -7.09
C ASP A 30 24.55 3.89 -6.32
N LYS A 31 23.46 4.17 -5.62
CA LYS A 31 23.27 5.39 -4.84
C LYS A 31 23.81 5.22 -3.41
N GLU A 32 24.40 6.27 -2.88
CA GLU A 32 24.94 6.29 -1.50
C GLU A 32 23.89 5.88 -0.47
N PHE A 33 22.67 6.40 -0.60
CA PHE A 33 21.58 6.11 0.34
C PHE A 33 21.12 4.65 0.34
N PHE A 34 21.55 3.82 -0.59
CA PHE A 34 21.21 2.40 -0.61
C PHE A 34 21.71 1.64 0.64
N ASN A 35 22.67 2.20 1.36
CA ASN A 35 23.12 1.68 2.65
C ASN A 35 22.29 2.22 3.84
N ASN A 36 21.40 3.20 3.61
CA ASN A 36 20.55 3.77 4.66
C ASN A 36 19.36 2.83 4.96
N THR A 37 18.77 3.03 6.14
CA THR A 37 17.53 2.33 6.52
C THR A 37 16.44 2.63 5.50
N PHE A 38 15.77 1.58 5.02
CA PHE A 38 14.57 1.69 4.20
C PHE A 38 13.31 1.62 5.05
N ILE A 39 13.21 0.59 5.91
CA ILE A 39 12.04 0.36 6.75
C ILE A 39 12.46 0.38 8.21
N PHE A 40 11.78 1.20 9.00
CA PHE A 40 11.69 1.07 10.45
C PHE A 40 10.37 0.36 10.78
N ALA A 41 10.42 -0.63 11.66
CA ALA A 41 9.26 -1.41 12.06
C ALA A 41 9.09 -1.40 13.57
N GLU A 42 7.87 -1.16 14.03
CA GLU A 42 7.51 -1.25 15.44
C GLU A 42 6.37 -2.23 15.64
N ARG A 43 6.60 -3.22 16.49
CA ARG A 43 5.57 -4.17 16.91
C ARG A 43 4.63 -3.54 17.94
N GLU A 44 3.47 -4.13 18.13
CA GLU A 44 2.50 -3.65 19.12
C GLU A 44 3.04 -3.76 20.58
N ASP A 45 3.95 -4.70 20.82
CA ASP A 45 4.65 -4.85 22.12
C ASP A 45 5.84 -3.89 22.30
N GLY A 46 6.04 -2.97 21.37
CA GLY A 46 7.11 -1.97 21.39
C GLY A 46 8.46 -2.48 20.87
N LYS A 47 8.57 -3.72 20.42
CA LYS A 47 9.79 -4.20 19.77
C LYS A 47 10.05 -3.48 18.46
N GLU A 48 11.28 -3.00 18.32
CA GLU A 48 11.74 -2.29 17.14
C GLU A 48 12.67 -3.16 16.30
N SER A 49 12.60 -2.95 15.01
CA SER A 49 13.57 -3.51 14.05
C SER A 49 13.68 -2.57 12.85
N SER A 50 14.74 -2.71 12.08
CA SER A 50 14.93 -1.95 10.86
C SER A 50 15.68 -2.76 9.83
N ILE A 51 15.57 -2.35 8.57
CA ILE A 51 16.31 -2.96 7.46
C ILE A 51 16.77 -1.88 6.48
N THR A 52 18.01 -1.98 6.00
CA THR A 52 18.53 -1.09 4.97
C THR A 52 18.02 -1.48 3.59
N TYR A 53 18.08 -0.58 2.59
CA TYR A 53 17.77 -0.94 1.20
C TYR A 53 18.62 -2.11 0.72
N LYS A 54 19.92 -2.10 1.03
CA LYS A 54 20.87 -3.15 0.63
C LYS A 54 20.52 -4.52 1.22
N GLU A 55 20.22 -4.57 2.51
CA GLU A 55 19.82 -5.82 3.14
C GLU A 55 18.45 -6.27 2.66
N PHE A 56 17.53 -5.32 2.42
CA PHE A 56 16.21 -5.60 1.85
C PHE A 56 16.33 -6.24 0.46
N ASP A 57 17.18 -5.70 -0.45
CA ASP A 57 17.43 -6.31 -1.76
C ASP A 57 17.97 -7.74 -1.67
N LYS A 58 18.87 -8.01 -0.72
CA LYS A 58 19.34 -9.38 -0.47
C LYS A 58 18.20 -10.29 -0.02
N GLN A 59 17.38 -9.85 0.93
CA GLN A 59 16.28 -10.67 1.43
C GLN A 59 15.21 -10.94 0.36
N ILE A 60 14.82 -9.93 -0.43
CA ILE A 60 13.89 -10.15 -1.55
C ILE A 60 14.45 -11.10 -2.60
N SER A 61 15.78 -11.09 -2.80
CA SER A 61 16.45 -11.99 -3.74
C SER A 61 16.47 -13.44 -3.23
N LYS A 62 16.72 -13.67 -1.94
CA LYS A 62 16.65 -14.99 -1.31
C LYS A 62 15.24 -15.59 -1.40
N VAL A 63 14.23 -14.79 -1.04
CA VAL A 63 12.83 -15.22 -1.14
C VAL A 63 12.45 -15.48 -2.59
N GLY A 64 12.82 -14.60 -3.53
CA GLY A 64 12.55 -14.77 -4.96
C GLY A 64 13.18 -16.04 -5.55
N ASN A 65 14.45 -16.34 -5.19
CA ASN A 65 15.12 -17.58 -5.59
C ASN A 65 14.41 -18.82 -5.02
N THR A 66 13.97 -18.74 -3.76
CA THR A 66 13.19 -19.85 -3.15
C THR A 66 11.87 -20.07 -3.89
N LEU A 67 11.17 -19.02 -4.28
CA LEU A 67 9.96 -19.13 -5.10
C LEU A 67 10.26 -19.85 -6.43
N LYS A 68 11.34 -19.47 -7.13
CA LYS A 68 11.76 -20.14 -8.37
C LYS A 68 12.09 -21.60 -8.16
N ILE A 69 12.83 -21.94 -7.10
CA ILE A 69 13.17 -23.34 -6.73
C ILE A 69 11.90 -24.16 -6.44
N ASN A 70 10.86 -23.53 -5.88
CA ASN A 70 9.57 -24.19 -5.63
C ASN A 70 8.63 -24.18 -6.85
N GLY A 71 9.11 -23.82 -8.04
CA GLY A 71 8.39 -23.95 -9.31
C GLY A 71 7.53 -22.75 -9.73
N PHE A 72 7.54 -21.66 -8.96
CA PHE A 72 6.80 -20.46 -9.33
C PHE A 72 7.42 -19.75 -10.53
N LYS A 73 6.57 -19.28 -11.43
CA LYS A 73 6.95 -18.67 -12.71
C LYS A 73 6.23 -17.34 -12.89
N LYS A 74 6.76 -16.51 -13.77
CA LYS A 74 6.12 -15.27 -14.23
C LYS A 74 4.62 -15.49 -14.52
N GLY A 75 3.80 -14.60 -13.96
CA GLY A 75 2.34 -14.63 -14.07
C GLY A 75 1.61 -15.50 -13.04
N ASP A 76 2.32 -16.33 -12.25
CA ASP A 76 1.70 -17.06 -11.16
C ASP A 76 1.23 -16.11 -10.05
N VAL A 77 0.03 -16.35 -9.52
CA VAL A 77 -0.53 -15.51 -8.45
C VAL A 77 -0.11 -16.05 -7.09
N ILE A 78 0.45 -15.20 -6.25
CA ILE A 78 0.86 -15.53 -4.88
C ILE A 78 0.20 -14.56 -3.92
N ALA A 79 -0.58 -15.08 -3.00
CA ALA A 79 -1.29 -14.28 -2.01
C ALA A 79 -0.37 -13.85 -0.86
N LEU A 80 -0.68 -12.68 -0.28
CA LEU A 80 0.01 -12.09 0.84
C LEU A 80 -1.02 -11.79 1.95
N TYR A 81 -1.16 -12.73 2.89
CA TYR A 81 -2.05 -12.62 4.05
C TYR A 81 -1.21 -12.48 5.32
N MET A 82 -0.67 -11.28 5.51
CA MET A 82 0.30 -10.95 6.55
C MET A 82 0.04 -9.54 7.12
N PRO A 83 0.36 -9.31 8.41
CA PRO A 83 0.27 -7.97 9.01
C PRO A 83 1.44 -7.07 8.59
N GLN A 84 1.54 -5.87 9.17
CA GLN A 84 2.59 -4.88 8.91
C GLN A 84 3.95 -5.32 9.52
N PHE A 85 4.62 -6.26 8.87
CA PHE A 85 5.95 -6.78 9.20
C PHE A 85 6.94 -6.50 8.09
N ILE A 86 8.24 -6.42 8.39
CA ILE A 86 9.29 -6.30 7.36
C ILE A 86 9.19 -7.46 6.37
N GLU A 87 8.93 -8.66 6.85
CA GLU A 87 8.76 -9.86 6.03
C GLU A 87 7.62 -9.77 5.02
N THR A 88 6.57 -9.01 5.33
CA THR A 88 5.45 -8.75 4.42
C THR A 88 5.91 -7.97 3.19
N TYR A 89 6.74 -6.95 3.40
CA TYR A 89 7.32 -6.14 2.33
C TYR A 89 8.38 -6.91 1.54
N ILE A 90 9.18 -7.74 2.22
CA ILE A 90 10.14 -8.65 1.56
C ILE A 90 9.38 -9.61 0.64
N ALA A 91 8.32 -10.27 1.11
CA ALA A 91 7.52 -11.18 0.30
C ALA A 91 6.86 -10.44 -0.90
N TYR A 92 6.29 -9.25 -0.66
CA TYR A 92 5.68 -8.42 -1.70
C TYR A 92 6.65 -8.13 -2.86
N PHE A 93 7.84 -7.61 -2.55
CA PHE A 93 8.83 -7.29 -3.59
C PHE A 93 9.49 -8.54 -4.18
N ALA A 94 9.63 -9.63 -3.43
CA ALA A 94 10.18 -10.89 -3.95
C ALA A 94 9.26 -11.54 -5.00
N ILE A 95 7.95 -11.51 -4.77
CA ILE A 95 6.94 -11.99 -5.73
C ILE A 95 7.04 -11.17 -7.01
N LEU A 96 7.07 -9.84 -6.90
CA LEU A 96 7.20 -8.93 -8.04
C LEU A 96 8.55 -9.12 -8.78
N LYS A 97 9.64 -9.36 -8.03
CA LYS A 97 11.00 -9.51 -8.60
C LYS A 97 11.10 -10.65 -9.61
N ILE A 98 10.34 -11.72 -9.41
CA ILE A 98 10.31 -12.87 -10.32
C ILE A 98 9.17 -12.81 -11.36
N GLY A 99 8.49 -11.66 -11.46
CA GLY A 99 7.38 -11.45 -12.41
C GLY A 99 6.09 -12.18 -12.05
N CYS A 100 5.96 -12.68 -10.81
CA CYS A 100 4.70 -13.19 -10.28
C CYS A 100 3.75 -12.05 -9.90
N VAL A 101 2.47 -12.36 -9.74
CA VAL A 101 1.41 -11.42 -9.40
C VAL A 101 1.14 -11.49 -7.90
N VAL A 102 1.22 -10.35 -7.21
CA VAL A 102 0.88 -10.27 -5.79
C VAL A 102 -0.63 -10.16 -5.61
N LEU A 103 -1.18 -10.96 -4.71
CA LEU A 103 -2.55 -10.85 -4.23
C LEU A 103 -2.54 -10.43 -2.75
N PRO A 104 -2.49 -9.13 -2.43
CA PRO A 104 -2.53 -8.70 -1.05
C PRO A 104 -3.94 -8.92 -0.47
N LEU A 105 -4.00 -9.51 0.72
CA LEU A 105 -5.24 -9.77 1.44
C LEU A 105 -5.20 -9.04 2.78
N PHE A 106 -6.31 -8.40 3.14
CA PHE A 106 -6.42 -7.71 4.41
C PHE A 106 -6.22 -8.70 5.57
N SER A 107 -5.26 -8.42 6.44
CA SER A 107 -4.89 -9.30 7.57
C SER A 107 -6.02 -9.54 8.58
N GLY A 108 -7.08 -8.74 8.53
CA GLY A 108 -8.30 -8.90 9.33
C GLY A 108 -9.40 -9.74 8.67
N TYR A 109 -9.19 -10.31 7.48
CA TYR A 109 -10.18 -11.20 6.88
C TYR A 109 -10.29 -12.52 7.64
N GLY A 110 -11.52 -13.02 7.79
CA GLY A 110 -11.76 -14.40 8.20
C GLY A 110 -11.53 -15.40 7.05
N SER A 111 -11.46 -16.69 7.38
CA SER A 111 -11.14 -17.77 6.43
C SER A 111 -11.96 -17.73 5.16
N LYS A 112 -13.30 -17.62 5.26
CA LYS A 112 -14.19 -17.58 4.09
C LYS A 112 -13.79 -16.50 3.08
N ALA A 113 -13.48 -15.30 3.56
CA ALA A 113 -13.09 -14.18 2.69
C ALA A 113 -11.71 -14.40 2.04
N VAL A 114 -10.78 -15.04 2.75
CA VAL A 114 -9.47 -15.43 2.23
C VAL A 114 -9.63 -16.49 1.15
N ILE A 115 -10.29 -17.61 1.45
CA ILE A 115 -10.47 -18.75 0.53
C ILE A 115 -11.21 -18.34 -0.76
N GLU A 116 -12.25 -17.51 -0.65
CA GLU A 116 -12.97 -17.00 -1.81
C GLU A 116 -12.04 -16.24 -2.78
N ARG A 117 -11.19 -15.34 -2.24
CA ARG A 117 -10.27 -14.55 -3.06
C ARG A 117 -9.13 -15.38 -3.66
N LEU A 118 -8.61 -16.35 -2.90
CA LEU A 118 -7.62 -17.30 -3.40
C LEU A 118 -8.17 -18.09 -4.60
N ASN A 119 -9.41 -18.56 -4.50
CA ASN A 119 -10.07 -19.31 -5.58
C ASN A 119 -10.35 -18.44 -6.81
N ILE A 120 -10.87 -17.20 -6.62
CA ILE A 120 -11.14 -16.27 -7.74
C ILE A 120 -9.85 -15.95 -8.48
N ALA A 121 -8.77 -15.66 -7.76
CA ALA A 121 -7.47 -15.31 -8.33
C ALA A 121 -6.66 -16.55 -8.78
N LYS A 122 -7.11 -17.76 -8.48
CA LYS A 122 -6.39 -19.02 -8.73
C LYS A 122 -4.98 -18.98 -8.15
N ALA A 123 -4.86 -18.52 -6.89
CA ALA A 123 -3.58 -18.37 -6.23
C ALA A 123 -2.89 -19.73 -6.09
N LYS A 124 -1.60 -19.79 -6.48
CA LYS A 124 -0.76 -20.99 -6.35
C LYS A 124 0.03 -21.03 -5.05
N GLY A 125 0.31 -19.86 -4.47
CA GLY A 125 1.02 -19.72 -3.22
C GLY A 125 0.35 -18.72 -2.28
N ILE A 126 0.62 -18.87 -1.00
CA ILE A 126 0.21 -17.91 0.03
C ILE A 126 1.35 -17.70 1.04
N PHE A 127 1.68 -16.45 1.30
CA PHE A 127 2.46 -16.05 2.47
C PHE A 127 1.54 -15.72 3.62
N THR A 128 1.85 -16.22 4.81
CA THR A 128 1.10 -15.93 6.02
C THR A 128 1.98 -16.02 7.27
N VAL A 129 1.44 -15.64 8.41
CA VAL A 129 2.12 -15.70 9.71
C VAL A 129 1.40 -16.62 10.66
N GLU A 130 2.14 -17.23 11.58
CA GLU A 130 1.54 -18.04 12.63
C GLU A 130 0.64 -17.19 13.53
N LYS A 131 1.16 -16.03 13.96
CA LYS A 131 0.42 -15.11 14.84
C LYS A 131 0.83 -13.66 14.69
N THR A 132 -0.08 -12.78 15.09
CA THR A 132 0.10 -11.34 15.24
C THR A 132 -0.64 -10.83 16.47
N PHE A 133 -0.48 -9.55 16.81
CA PHE A 133 -1.17 -8.95 17.94
C PHE A 133 -2.03 -7.76 17.48
N ARG A 134 -3.18 -7.59 18.13
CA ARG A 134 -4.03 -6.41 17.95
C ARG A 134 -4.75 -6.09 19.26
N LYS A 135 -4.48 -4.93 19.86
CA LYS A 135 -4.96 -4.50 21.17
C LYS A 135 -4.65 -5.54 22.25
N ALA A 136 -3.36 -5.94 22.33
CA ALA A 136 -2.80 -6.99 23.18
C ALA A 136 -3.42 -8.40 22.98
N LYS A 137 -4.37 -8.57 22.06
CA LYS A 137 -4.95 -9.88 21.76
C LYS A 137 -4.12 -10.61 20.72
N GLU A 138 -3.64 -11.81 21.06
CA GLU A 138 -3.02 -12.71 20.10
C GLU A 138 -4.05 -13.19 19.06
N ILE A 139 -3.71 -13.04 17.79
CA ILE A 139 -4.49 -13.53 16.65
C ILE A 139 -3.66 -14.59 15.95
N ARG A 140 -4.11 -15.83 15.99
CA ARG A 140 -3.46 -16.96 15.32
C ARG A 140 -3.91 -17.03 13.86
N MET A 141 -3.26 -16.26 13.01
CA MET A 141 -3.69 -16.05 11.63
C MET A 141 -3.69 -17.34 10.82
N PHE A 142 -2.63 -18.14 10.92
CA PHE A 142 -2.57 -19.39 10.18
C PHE A 142 -3.63 -20.39 10.63
N ASP A 143 -3.90 -20.51 11.95
CA ASP A 143 -4.94 -21.39 12.47
C ASP A 143 -6.34 -21.07 11.93
N GLN A 144 -6.59 -19.79 11.60
CA GLN A 144 -7.89 -19.37 11.04
C GLN A 144 -8.14 -19.92 9.65
N ILE A 145 -7.09 -20.19 8.86
CA ILE A 145 -7.25 -20.55 7.45
C ILE A 145 -6.77 -21.99 7.14
N LYS A 146 -5.87 -22.58 7.94
CA LYS A 146 -5.16 -23.81 7.59
C LYS A 146 -6.07 -25.00 7.21
N ASN A 147 -7.19 -25.15 7.90
CA ASN A 147 -8.12 -26.27 7.67
C ASN A 147 -8.97 -26.08 6.40
N GLU A 148 -9.01 -24.87 5.85
CA GLU A 148 -9.81 -24.55 4.66
C GLU A 148 -8.94 -24.36 3.40
N LEU A 149 -7.61 -24.33 3.53
CA LEU A 149 -6.70 -24.16 2.40
C LEU A 149 -6.81 -25.26 1.35
N ASP A 150 -7.22 -26.47 1.74
CA ASP A 150 -7.44 -27.58 0.79
C ASP A 150 -8.64 -27.34 -0.15
N GLN A 151 -9.51 -26.38 0.16
CA GLN A 151 -10.59 -25.94 -0.74
C GLN A 151 -10.06 -25.08 -1.91
N VAL A 152 -8.80 -24.66 -1.87
CA VAL A 152 -8.14 -23.91 -2.94
C VAL A 152 -7.35 -24.87 -3.81
N ILE A 153 -7.99 -25.37 -4.87
CA ILE A 153 -7.42 -26.42 -5.75
C ILE A 153 -6.09 -26.00 -6.38
N SER A 154 -5.95 -24.71 -6.69
CA SER A 154 -4.74 -24.15 -7.31
C SER A 154 -3.56 -24.01 -6.33
N LEU A 155 -3.78 -24.12 -5.02
CA LEU A 155 -2.76 -23.85 -4.00
C LEU A 155 -1.74 -24.97 -3.90
N GLU A 156 -0.50 -24.64 -4.22
CA GLU A 156 0.63 -25.57 -4.21
C GLU A 156 1.47 -25.46 -2.94
N LYS A 157 1.66 -24.22 -2.41
CA LYS A 157 2.55 -23.92 -1.27
C LYS A 157 1.99 -22.86 -0.33
N THR A 158 2.29 -23.04 0.95
CA THR A 158 2.11 -22.05 2.02
C THR A 158 3.48 -21.67 2.56
N PHE A 159 3.84 -20.39 2.48
CA PHE A 159 5.05 -19.81 3.05
C PHE A 159 4.71 -19.21 4.42
N LEU A 160 5.22 -19.81 5.48
CA LEU A 160 4.80 -19.49 6.85
C LEU A 160 5.92 -18.82 7.65
N LEU A 161 5.64 -17.62 8.13
CA LEU A 161 6.42 -17.01 9.21
C LEU A 161 5.96 -17.61 10.54
N GLY A 162 6.53 -18.74 10.89
CA GLY A 162 6.15 -19.58 12.04
C GLY A 162 6.93 -20.86 12.08
N LYS A 163 6.51 -21.81 12.94
CA LYS A 163 7.20 -23.07 13.20
C LYS A 163 6.38 -24.32 12.82
N GLU A 164 5.11 -24.15 12.46
CA GLU A 164 4.25 -25.29 12.09
C GLU A 164 4.78 -25.97 10.82
N LYS A 165 4.72 -27.30 10.79
CA LYS A 165 5.27 -28.14 9.70
C LYS A 165 4.15 -28.83 8.94
N GLY A 166 4.32 -29.02 7.64
CA GLY A 166 3.37 -29.74 6.79
C GLY A 166 3.91 -29.93 5.37
N LYS A 167 3.30 -30.84 4.62
CA LYS A 167 3.76 -31.21 3.27
C LYS A 167 3.81 -30.02 2.30
N LYS A 168 2.87 -29.07 2.41
CA LYS A 168 2.80 -27.89 1.57
C LYS A 168 3.38 -26.63 2.28
N ILE A 169 3.87 -26.74 3.52
CA ILE A 169 4.36 -25.63 4.33
C ILE A 169 5.87 -25.49 4.14
N PHE A 170 6.29 -24.24 3.85
CA PHE A 170 7.68 -23.82 3.76
C PHE A 170 7.91 -22.68 4.76
N ASN A 171 8.73 -22.92 5.78
CA ASN A 171 8.93 -21.95 6.85
C ASN A 171 9.93 -20.86 6.45
N TRP A 172 9.71 -19.66 6.95
CA TRP A 172 10.50 -18.45 6.64
C TRP A 172 12.01 -18.63 6.90
N GLU A 173 12.39 -19.35 7.94
CA GLU A 173 13.80 -19.62 8.28
C GLU A 173 14.58 -20.31 7.15
N ASN A 174 13.89 -21.08 6.31
CA ASN A 174 14.52 -21.82 5.21
C ASN A 174 14.96 -20.91 4.04
N PHE A 175 14.48 -19.64 3.97
CA PHE A 175 14.93 -18.68 2.95
C PHE A 175 16.39 -18.24 3.17
N GLN A 176 16.92 -18.34 4.39
CA GLN A 176 18.25 -17.83 4.72
C GLN A 176 19.39 -18.60 4.05
N ASN A 177 19.17 -19.88 3.68
CA ASN A 177 20.17 -20.75 3.08
C ASN A 177 20.19 -20.70 1.53
N VAL A 178 19.48 -19.74 0.94
CA VAL A 178 19.37 -19.57 -0.52
C VAL A 178 20.20 -18.39 -0.98
N SER A 179 20.73 -18.44 -2.20
CA SER A 179 21.49 -17.34 -2.80
C SER A 179 20.72 -16.03 -2.82
N ASP A 180 21.41 -14.93 -2.53
CA ASP A 180 20.89 -13.55 -2.66
C ASP A 180 21.20 -12.93 -4.02
N ASN A 181 21.77 -13.69 -4.96
CA ASN A 181 21.97 -13.26 -6.33
C ASN A 181 20.76 -13.63 -7.19
N LEU A 182 19.93 -12.64 -7.50
CA LEU A 182 18.75 -12.80 -8.34
C LEU A 182 18.55 -11.57 -9.22
N LYS A 183 18.66 -11.75 -10.54
CA LYS A 183 18.27 -10.71 -11.49
C LYS A 183 16.75 -10.56 -11.50
N THR A 184 16.28 -9.30 -11.46
CA THR A 184 14.86 -8.99 -11.59
C THR A 184 14.36 -9.36 -12.98
N GLU A 185 13.19 -10.00 -13.04
CA GLU A 185 12.51 -10.37 -14.28
C GLU A 185 12.08 -9.13 -15.05
N GLU A 186 12.49 -9.02 -16.29
CA GLU A 186 12.05 -7.98 -17.21
C GLU A 186 10.69 -8.36 -17.77
N THR A 187 9.62 -7.89 -17.13
CA THR A 187 8.25 -8.12 -17.59
C THR A 187 7.87 -7.17 -18.73
N ASP A 188 6.82 -7.49 -19.47
CA ASP A 188 6.17 -6.47 -20.27
C ASP A 188 5.61 -5.39 -19.34
N ALA A 189 5.65 -4.13 -19.78
CA ALA A 189 5.17 -3.00 -18.97
C ALA A 189 3.70 -3.17 -18.56
N GLU A 190 2.90 -3.80 -19.42
CA GLU A 190 1.48 -4.08 -19.24
C GLU A 190 1.19 -5.45 -18.57
N ASP A 191 2.22 -6.21 -18.19
CA ASP A 191 1.99 -7.46 -17.46
C ASP A 191 1.35 -7.17 -16.09
N PRO A 192 0.41 -8.03 -15.64
CA PRO A 192 -0.17 -7.96 -14.31
C PRO A 192 0.91 -8.05 -13.23
N ALA A 193 0.82 -7.18 -12.25
CA ALA A 193 1.72 -7.14 -11.10
C ALA A 193 0.98 -7.38 -9.77
N ILE A 194 -0.21 -6.79 -9.61
CA ILE A 194 -0.96 -6.84 -8.35
C ILE A 194 -2.46 -7.01 -8.66
N ILE A 195 -3.15 -7.76 -7.79
CA ILE A 195 -4.60 -7.87 -7.81
C ILE A 195 -5.14 -7.38 -6.46
N HIS A 196 -5.85 -6.26 -6.45
CA HIS A 196 -6.58 -5.79 -5.28
C HIS A 196 -8.07 -6.09 -5.41
N PHE A 197 -8.67 -6.69 -4.38
CA PHE A 197 -10.10 -6.94 -4.36
C PHE A 197 -10.87 -5.78 -3.74
N THR A 198 -11.96 -5.39 -4.42
CA THR A 198 -13.00 -4.50 -3.89
C THR A 198 -14.24 -5.30 -3.49
N SER A 199 -15.08 -4.72 -2.61
CA SER A 199 -16.31 -5.38 -2.14
C SER A 199 -17.34 -5.63 -3.25
N GLY A 200 -17.20 -4.94 -4.39
CA GLY A 200 -18.11 -5.03 -5.53
C GLY A 200 -19.55 -4.58 -5.20
N THR A 201 -20.19 -3.89 -6.13
CA THR A 201 -21.60 -3.45 -6.01
C THR A 201 -22.61 -4.61 -6.04
N THR A 202 -22.19 -5.78 -6.51
CA THR A 202 -23.01 -7.00 -6.65
C THR A 202 -22.83 -8.01 -5.52
N GLY A 203 -22.08 -7.66 -4.47
CA GLY A 203 -21.78 -8.52 -3.32
C GLY A 203 -20.66 -9.54 -3.52
N LYS A 204 -20.22 -9.80 -4.75
CA LYS A 204 -19.05 -10.65 -5.02
C LYS A 204 -17.79 -9.78 -5.12
N PRO A 205 -16.64 -10.23 -4.54
CA PRO A 205 -15.37 -9.51 -4.68
C PRO A 205 -14.97 -9.38 -6.15
N LYS A 206 -14.50 -8.18 -6.53
CA LYS A 206 -13.96 -7.90 -7.86
C LYS A 206 -12.48 -7.60 -7.76
N GLY A 207 -11.66 -8.27 -8.58
CA GLY A 207 -10.21 -8.05 -8.62
C GLY A 207 -9.83 -6.96 -9.60
N CYS A 208 -9.29 -5.85 -9.09
CA CYS A 208 -8.66 -4.80 -9.89
C CYS A 208 -7.21 -5.19 -10.15
N VAL A 209 -6.81 -5.27 -11.41
CA VAL A 209 -5.49 -5.70 -11.83
C VAL A 209 -4.63 -4.48 -12.16
N TYR A 210 -3.50 -4.34 -11.49
CA TYR A 210 -2.50 -3.31 -11.78
C TYR A 210 -1.34 -3.89 -12.56
N THR A 211 -0.87 -3.14 -13.54
CA THR A 211 0.31 -3.49 -14.31
C THR A 211 1.57 -2.96 -13.67
N HIS A 212 2.72 -3.51 -14.06
CA HIS A 212 4.01 -3.06 -13.54
C HIS A 212 4.27 -1.57 -13.78
N ILE A 213 3.95 -1.06 -14.97
CA ILE A 213 4.14 0.36 -15.26
C ILE A 213 3.04 1.23 -14.68
N GLY A 214 1.78 0.77 -14.74
CA GLY A 214 0.62 1.55 -14.34
C GLY A 214 0.68 1.99 -12.91
N LEU A 215 1.01 1.09 -11.98
CA LEU A 215 1.12 1.42 -10.57
C LEU A 215 2.25 2.43 -10.31
N VAL A 216 3.47 2.14 -10.78
CA VAL A 216 4.63 3.01 -10.50
C VAL A 216 4.43 4.41 -11.08
N ALA A 217 4.00 4.50 -12.35
CA ALA A 217 3.80 5.78 -13.02
C ALA A 217 2.72 6.62 -12.33
N LYS A 218 1.56 5.99 -12.03
CA LYS A 218 0.44 6.67 -11.40
C LYS A 218 0.79 7.16 -10.00
N MET A 219 1.37 6.30 -9.17
CA MET A 219 1.72 6.64 -7.79
C MET A 219 2.83 7.68 -7.72
N SER A 220 3.87 7.56 -8.55
CA SER A 220 4.95 8.55 -8.57
C SER A 220 4.47 9.91 -9.04
N PHE A 221 3.48 9.96 -9.92
CA PHE A 221 2.89 11.22 -10.34
C PHE A 221 1.99 11.82 -9.25
N ASP A 222 1.05 11.05 -8.70
CA ASP A 222 0.09 11.53 -7.71
C ASP A 222 0.81 12.06 -6.45
N GLU A 223 1.76 11.33 -5.94
CA GLU A 223 2.41 11.68 -4.67
C GLU A 223 3.71 12.48 -4.88
N GLY A 224 4.53 12.09 -5.85
CA GLY A 224 5.80 12.77 -6.11
C GLY A 224 5.60 14.17 -6.70
N VAL A 225 4.68 14.33 -7.65
CA VAL A 225 4.45 15.62 -8.31
C VAL A 225 3.41 16.47 -7.56
N LEU A 226 2.26 15.90 -7.19
CA LEU A 226 1.15 16.70 -6.63
C LEU A 226 1.30 16.88 -5.12
N ALA A 227 1.71 15.85 -4.38
CA ALA A 227 1.89 15.91 -2.93
C ALA A 227 3.37 16.10 -2.50
N ASP A 228 4.25 16.45 -3.44
CA ASP A 228 5.65 16.83 -3.19
C ASP A 228 6.44 15.79 -2.36
N PHE A 229 6.19 14.48 -2.60
CA PHE A 229 6.90 13.42 -1.90
C PHE A 229 8.36 13.34 -2.37
N LYS A 230 9.31 13.27 -1.44
CA LYS A 230 10.75 13.38 -1.70
C LYS A 230 11.55 12.22 -1.11
N GLN A 231 12.74 12.01 -1.65
CA GLN A 231 13.73 11.08 -1.12
C GLN A 231 14.05 11.33 0.36
N THR A 232 14.04 12.58 0.79
CA THR A 232 14.35 12.97 2.17
C THR A 232 13.20 12.75 3.14
N ASP A 233 12.04 12.31 2.65
CA ASP A 233 10.90 12.04 3.51
C ASP A 233 11.04 10.73 4.27
N ILE A 234 10.46 10.73 5.47
CA ILE A 234 10.16 9.53 6.23
C ILE A 234 8.64 9.38 6.22
N HIS A 235 8.18 8.31 5.60
CA HIS A 235 6.76 8.06 5.37
C HIS A 235 6.14 7.18 6.43
N LEU A 236 4.95 7.53 6.91
CA LEU A 236 4.11 6.65 7.74
C LEU A 236 2.74 6.45 7.11
N CYS A 237 2.39 5.18 6.91
CA CYS A 237 1.02 4.77 6.65
C CYS A 237 0.73 3.46 7.40
N MET A 238 -0.27 3.47 8.27
CA MET A 238 -0.69 2.28 9.02
C MET A 238 -1.76 1.46 8.30
N ALA A 239 -2.04 1.75 7.02
CA ALA A 239 -2.96 0.95 6.23
C ALA A 239 -2.36 -0.42 5.91
N ASP A 240 -3.16 -1.47 6.09
CA ASP A 240 -2.79 -2.84 5.77
C ASP A 240 -2.52 -3.02 4.26
N MET A 241 -1.61 -3.94 3.91
CA MET A 241 -1.26 -4.25 2.52
C MET A 241 -2.44 -4.75 1.67
N GLY A 242 -3.47 -5.30 2.30
CA GLY A 242 -4.71 -5.69 1.62
C GLY A 242 -5.56 -4.52 1.11
N TRP A 243 -5.26 -3.30 1.54
CA TRP A 243 -5.80 -2.09 0.95
C TRP A 243 -4.84 -1.53 -0.10
N MET A 244 -5.37 -0.92 -1.15
CA MET A 244 -4.57 -0.29 -2.20
C MET A 244 -3.53 0.69 -1.64
N VAL A 245 -3.90 1.41 -0.59
CA VAL A 245 -3.02 2.38 0.10
C VAL A 245 -1.77 1.72 0.69
N GLY A 246 -1.85 0.48 1.18
CA GLY A 246 -0.67 -0.26 1.67
C GLY A 246 0.36 -0.53 0.58
N SER A 247 -0.08 -1.09 -0.55
CA SER A 247 0.79 -1.33 -1.72
C SER A 247 1.31 -0.02 -2.33
N LYS A 248 0.46 1.01 -2.35
CA LYS A 248 0.82 2.38 -2.75
C LYS A 248 1.98 2.91 -1.90
N SER A 249 1.84 2.85 -0.58
CA SER A 249 2.87 3.34 0.37
C SER A 249 4.23 2.67 0.17
N ALA A 250 4.24 1.34 0.00
CA ALA A 250 5.46 0.60 -0.28
C ALA A 250 6.12 1.05 -1.60
N THR A 251 5.29 1.20 -2.65
CA THR A 251 5.76 1.60 -3.99
C THR A 251 6.28 3.04 -4.00
N ILE A 252 5.58 3.98 -3.37
CA ILE A 252 5.99 5.39 -3.34
C ILE A 252 7.31 5.56 -2.60
N ALA A 253 7.39 5.06 -1.36
CA ALA A 253 8.60 5.20 -0.55
C ALA A 253 9.82 4.63 -1.29
N SER A 254 9.71 3.41 -1.79
CA SER A 254 10.80 2.76 -2.50
C SER A 254 11.14 3.40 -3.85
N ALA A 255 10.13 3.80 -4.65
CA ALA A 255 10.38 4.45 -5.94
C ALA A 255 11.11 5.80 -5.80
N HIS A 256 10.89 6.53 -4.72
CA HIS A 256 11.58 7.80 -4.46
C HIS A 256 12.89 7.63 -3.68
N GLY A 257 13.23 6.42 -3.23
CA GLY A 257 14.40 6.19 -2.39
C GLY A 257 14.25 6.74 -0.97
N ALA A 258 13.02 6.92 -0.52
CA ALA A 258 12.67 7.46 0.79
C ALA A 258 12.64 6.36 1.87
N GLN A 259 12.56 6.75 3.11
CA GLN A 259 12.40 5.86 4.25
C GLN A 259 10.92 5.68 4.58
N MET A 260 10.56 4.56 5.21
CA MET A 260 9.22 4.36 5.71
C MET A 260 9.20 3.73 7.10
N VAL A 261 8.15 4.04 7.84
CA VAL A 261 7.83 3.44 9.13
C VAL A 261 6.59 2.57 8.97
N ILE A 262 6.67 1.35 9.46
CA ILE A 262 5.55 0.42 9.54
C ILE A 262 5.28 0.07 10.99
N ALA A 263 4.02 -0.10 11.35
CA ALA A 263 3.65 -0.42 12.73
C ALA A 263 2.58 -1.50 12.79
N GLU A 264 2.86 -2.58 13.54
CA GLU A 264 1.88 -3.62 13.84
C GLU A 264 0.77 -3.09 14.75
N GLY A 265 -0.44 -3.60 14.57
CA GLY A 265 -1.56 -3.29 15.44
C GLY A 265 -2.36 -2.06 15.00
N VAL A 266 -2.78 -1.24 15.95
CA VAL A 266 -3.70 -0.11 15.71
C VAL A 266 -3.10 1.22 16.14
N PRO A 267 -3.60 2.35 15.59
CA PRO A 267 -3.02 3.68 15.82
C PRO A 267 -3.28 4.26 17.22
N ASP A 268 -4.12 3.61 18.02
CA ASP A 268 -4.60 4.06 19.34
C ASP A 268 -4.31 3.07 20.48
N PHE A 269 -3.38 2.13 20.27
CA PHE A 269 -2.96 1.15 21.28
C PHE A 269 -1.48 0.77 21.09
N PRO A 270 -0.69 0.56 22.16
CA PRO A 270 -1.04 0.61 23.59
C PRO A 270 -1.28 2.02 24.14
N ASP A 271 -0.92 3.05 23.39
CA ASP A 271 -1.11 4.44 23.74
C ASP A 271 -2.19 5.09 22.87
N GLU A 272 -3.08 5.89 23.48
CA GLU A 272 -4.21 6.52 22.78
C GLU A 272 -3.78 7.44 21.64
N VAL A 273 -2.56 7.97 21.67
CA VAL A 273 -1.97 8.84 20.65
C VAL A 273 -0.77 8.21 19.95
N ARG A 274 -0.68 6.88 19.97
CA ARG A 274 0.43 6.11 19.38
C ARG A 274 0.81 6.57 17.98
N PHE A 275 -0.17 6.80 17.12
CA PHE A 275 0.09 7.27 15.75
C PHE A 275 0.98 8.53 15.73
N TRP A 276 0.66 9.47 16.59
CA TRP A 276 1.40 10.74 16.68
C TRP A 276 2.75 10.60 17.37
N LYS A 277 2.85 9.69 18.36
CA LYS A 277 4.13 9.32 18.98
C LYS A 277 5.09 8.65 18.00
N LEU A 278 4.59 7.88 17.05
CA LEU A 278 5.41 7.36 15.95
C LEU A 278 5.95 8.50 15.08
N ILE A 279 5.14 9.52 14.79
CA ILE A 279 5.59 10.70 14.05
C ILE A 279 6.71 11.42 14.78
N GLU A 280 6.54 11.66 16.07
CA GLU A 280 7.56 12.29 16.93
C GLU A 280 8.85 11.46 16.99
N LYS A 281 8.73 10.17 17.29
CA LYS A 281 9.85 9.24 17.50
C LYS A 281 10.73 9.07 16.26
N TYR A 282 10.10 8.82 15.12
CA TYR A 282 10.81 8.57 13.86
C TYR A 282 11.00 9.82 13.01
N LYS A 283 10.62 10.99 13.52
CA LYS A 283 10.70 12.28 12.80
C LYS A 283 10.04 12.21 11.41
N ILE A 284 8.85 11.61 11.37
CA ILE A 284 8.10 11.42 10.14
C ILE A 284 7.74 12.79 9.55
N SER A 285 8.00 12.94 8.26
CA SER A 285 7.78 14.20 7.54
C SER A 285 6.56 14.17 6.64
N TRP A 286 6.13 12.97 6.22
CA TRP A 286 5.02 12.77 5.30
C TRP A 286 4.16 11.59 5.76
N THR A 287 2.87 11.80 5.93
CA THR A 287 1.96 10.74 6.40
C THR A 287 0.69 10.67 5.59
N GLU A 288 0.13 9.46 5.47
CA GLU A 288 -1.19 9.22 4.89
C GLU A 288 -2.12 8.64 5.95
N LEU A 289 -3.31 9.24 6.06
CA LEU A 289 -4.30 8.88 7.07
C LEU A 289 -5.74 9.01 6.57
N SER A 290 -6.66 8.30 7.21
CA SER A 290 -8.08 8.38 6.87
C SER A 290 -8.83 9.43 7.72
N PRO A 291 -9.91 10.01 7.20
CA PRO A 291 -10.83 10.84 7.99
C PRO A 291 -11.39 10.12 9.22
N ALA A 292 -11.59 8.80 9.14
CA ALA A 292 -12.05 7.98 10.27
C ALA A 292 -11.06 8.00 11.44
N LEU A 293 -9.74 7.91 11.17
CA LEU A 293 -8.72 8.05 12.21
C LEU A 293 -8.86 9.39 12.94
N ILE A 294 -9.02 10.47 12.20
CA ILE A 294 -9.11 11.81 12.79
C ILE A 294 -10.39 11.97 13.61
N ARG A 295 -11.53 11.46 13.13
CA ARG A 295 -12.77 11.45 13.93
C ARG A 295 -12.60 10.70 15.27
N ALA A 296 -11.85 9.60 15.27
CA ALA A 296 -11.54 8.85 16.48
C ALA A 296 -10.53 9.55 17.41
N GLN A 297 -9.61 10.32 16.85
CA GLN A 297 -8.59 11.04 17.64
C GLN A 297 -9.12 12.35 18.24
N MET A 298 -9.93 13.12 17.50
CA MET A 298 -10.38 14.45 17.91
C MET A 298 -11.34 14.44 19.11
N ILE A 299 -11.87 13.29 19.50
CA ILE A 299 -12.75 13.17 20.70
C ILE A 299 -11.95 12.93 21.98
N LYS A 300 -10.63 12.73 21.88
CA LYS A 300 -9.73 12.55 23.01
C LYS A 300 -9.35 13.89 23.64
N ASP A 301 -8.81 13.85 24.87
CA ASP A 301 -8.34 15.06 25.54
C ASP A 301 -7.21 15.73 24.72
N GLU A 302 -7.41 16.98 24.34
CA GLU A 302 -6.41 17.73 23.57
C GLU A 302 -5.06 17.89 24.27
N LYS A 303 -5.02 17.76 25.59
CA LYS A 303 -3.77 17.76 26.36
C LYS A 303 -2.80 16.67 25.92
N LEU A 304 -3.31 15.52 25.45
CA LEU A 304 -2.52 14.40 24.96
C LEU A 304 -1.67 14.76 23.72
N PHE A 305 -2.07 15.82 23.00
CA PHE A 305 -1.40 16.25 21.77
C PHE A 305 -0.48 17.47 21.97
N LYS A 306 -0.57 18.15 23.14
CA LYS A 306 0.11 19.43 23.36
C LYS A 306 1.65 19.31 23.36
N ASP A 307 2.13 18.27 24.02
CA ASP A 307 3.56 18.08 24.29
C ASP A 307 4.28 17.27 23.21
N LEU A 308 3.54 16.84 22.17
CA LEU A 308 4.11 16.10 21.04
C LEU A 308 4.91 17.02 20.11
N ASP A 309 6.16 16.66 19.85
CA ASP A 309 6.98 17.31 18.83
C ASP A 309 6.66 16.77 17.43
N LEU A 310 5.69 17.39 16.78
CA LEU A 310 5.30 17.07 15.40
C LEU A 310 5.96 18.01 14.37
N SER A 311 7.03 18.72 14.73
CA SER A 311 7.70 19.73 13.89
C SER A 311 8.31 19.15 12.61
N SER A 312 8.61 17.86 12.59
CA SER A 312 9.09 17.15 11.40
C SER A 312 8.03 16.99 10.33
N LEU A 313 6.73 17.01 10.70
CA LEU A 313 5.63 16.75 9.78
C LEU A 313 5.42 17.93 8.83
N ARG A 314 5.65 17.72 7.55
CA ARG A 314 5.50 18.74 6.51
C ARG A 314 4.30 18.53 5.59
N MET A 315 3.74 17.29 5.58
CA MET A 315 2.65 16.93 4.67
C MET A 315 1.74 15.88 5.30
N ILE A 316 0.44 16.10 5.17
CA ILE A 316 -0.59 15.11 5.51
C ILE A 316 -1.40 14.82 4.26
N CYS A 317 -1.36 13.58 3.78
CA CYS A 317 -2.23 13.11 2.70
C CYS A 317 -3.42 12.35 3.25
N THR A 318 -4.56 12.45 2.58
CA THR A 318 -5.80 11.82 3.03
C THR A 318 -6.73 11.55 1.87
N GLY A 319 -7.59 10.53 2.03
CA GLY A 319 -8.58 10.15 1.02
C GLY A 319 -9.46 9.00 1.48
N GLY A 320 -10.24 8.47 0.56
CA GLY A 320 -11.07 7.27 0.77
C GLY A 320 -12.43 7.51 1.45
N GLU A 321 -12.62 8.63 2.12
CA GLU A 321 -13.87 9.02 2.78
C GLU A 321 -14.12 10.52 2.69
N PRO A 322 -15.40 10.98 2.71
CA PRO A 322 -15.71 12.41 2.79
C PRO A 322 -15.25 13.02 4.11
N TRP A 323 -14.77 14.25 4.02
CA TRP A 323 -14.47 15.09 5.16
C TRP A 323 -15.67 15.93 5.57
N THR A 324 -15.84 16.11 6.89
CA THR A 324 -16.66 17.19 7.46
C THR A 324 -15.77 18.29 8.03
N GLU A 325 -16.31 19.46 8.21
CA GLU A 325 -15.53 20.66 8.56
C GLU A 325 -14.81 20.54 9.91
N LYS A 326 -15.47 19.99 10.92
CA LYS A 326 -14.94 19.93 12.30
C LYS A 326 -13.66 19.08 12.42
N PRO A 327 -13.62 17.81 11.96
CA PRO A 327 -12.37 17.02 12.02
C PRO A 327 -11.27 17.58 11.12
N TRP A 328 -11.60 18.17 9.97
CA TRP A 328 -10.60 18.83 9.12
C TRP A 328 -9.93 20.00 9.84
N LYS A 329 -10.73 20.90 10.43
CA LYS A 329 -10.21 22.04 11.18
C LYS A 329 -9.38 21.60 12.38
N TRP A 330 -9.83 20.58 13.11
CA TRP A 330 -9.08 20.02 14.22
C TRP A 330 -7.72 19.48 13.77
N LEU A 331 -7.68 18.69 12.71
CA LEU A 331 -6.43 18.18 12.14
C LEU A 331 -5.48 19.32 11.76
N PHE A 332 -5.99 20.32 11.05
CA PHE A 332 -5.19 21.46 10.62
C PHE A 332 -4.66 22.31 11.80
N GLN A 333 -5.53 22.61 12.77
CA GLN A 333 -5.19 23.52 13.87
C GLN A 333 -4.42 22.85 14.97
N VAL A 334 -4.86 21.67 15.44
CA VAL A 334 -4.27 21.00 16.60
C VAL A 334 -2.99 20.23 16.20
N ILE A 335 -3.07 19.41 15.17
CA ILE A 335 -1.95 18.60 14.72
C ILE A 335 -1.03 19.40 13.81
N GLY A 336 -1.57 19.97 12.76
CA GLY A 336 -0.81 20.72 11.75
C GLY A 336 -0.34 22.10 12.20
N LYS A 337 -0.71 22.53 13.43
CA LYS A 337 -0.36 23.85 14.00
C LYS A 337 -0.66 25.01 13.04
N SER A 338 -1.72 24.86 12.23
CA SER A 338 -2.13 25.78 11.16
C SER A 338 -1.07 26.05 10.08
N LYS A 339 -0.13 25.11 9.90
CA LYS A 339 0.99 25.22 8.95
C LYS A 339 1.08 24.04 7.98
N VAL A 340 0.83 22.82 8.45
CA VAL A 340 0.97 21.61 7.64
C VAL A 340 -0.23 21.50 6.68
N PRO A 341 -0.01 21.44 5.36
CA PRO A 341 -1.08 21.28 4.40
C PRO A 341 -1.70 19.89 4.48
N ILE A 342 -3.02 19.83 4.26
CA ILE A 342 -3.78 18.59 4.18
C ILE A 342 -4.15 18.37 2.71
N MET A 343 -3.50 17.39 2.09
CA MET A 343 -3.67 17.02 0.69
C MET A 343 -4.81 16.02 0.57
N ASN A 344 -6.02 16.51 0.28
CA ASN A 344 -7.18 15.63 0.09
C ASN A 344 -7.21 15.06 -1.32
N SER A 345 -7.53 13.79 -1.44
CA SER A 345 -7.63 13.08 -2.72
C SER A 345 -8.91 12.27 -2.84
N ALA A 346 -9.47 12.18 -4.05
CA ALA A 346 -10.55 11.28 -4.39
C ALA A 346 -10.15 10.39 -5.57
N GLY A 347 -10.32 9.11 -5.40
CA GLY A 347 -10.01 8.09 -6.38
C GLY A 347 -10.53 6.74 -5.92
N GLY A 348 -9.88 5.68 -6.33
CA GLY A 348 -10.29 4.33 -5.95
C GLY A 348 -9.33 3.27 -6.41
N THR A 349 -9.60 2.07 -5.93
CA THR A 349 -8.86 0.87 -6.30
C THR A 349 -8.89 0.65 -7.82
N GLU A 350 -10.00 0.96 -8.47
CA GLU A 350 -10.21 0.75 -9.91
C GLU A 350 -9.29 1.61 -10.80
N VAL A 351 -8.85 2.76 -10.30
CA VAL A 351 -7.96 3.69 -11.04
C VAL A 351 -6.53 3.71 -10.48
N SER A 352 -6.22 2.79 -9.57
CA SER A 352 -4.93 2.68 -8.87
C SER A 352 -4.40 3.99 -8.26
N GLY A 353 -5.29 4.91 -7.87
CA GLY A 353 -4.89 6.21 -7.34
C GLY A 353 -6.03 7.22 -7.35
N SER A 354 -5.70 8.48 -7.58
CA SER A 354 -6.64 9.59 -7.46
C SER A 354 -7.12 10.10 -8.82
N ILE A 355 -8.33 10.62 -8.88
CA ILE A 355 -8.93 11.36 -10.00
C ILE A 355 -8.87 12.86 -9.71
N LEU A 356 -9.20 13.24 -8.47
CA LEU A 356 -9.10 14.58 -7.94
C LEU A 356 -8.06 14.61 -6.82
N HIS A 357 -7.33 15.69 -6.72
CA HIS A 357 -6.31 15.87 -5.69
C HIS A 357 -6.21 17.34 -5.26
N CYS A 358 -5.55 17.59 -4.15
CA CYS A 358 -5.07 18.94 -3.85
C CYS A 358 -3.73 19.18 -4.57
N CYS A 359 -3.52 20.42 -4.99
CA CYS A 359 -2.27 20.91 -5.56
C CYS A 359 -1.79 22.10 -4.74
N LEU A 360 -0.53 22.09 -4.32
CA LEU A 360 0.06 23.13 -3.43
C LEU A 360 0.04 24.55 -4.02
N HIS A 361 -0.03 24.67 -5.35
CA HIS A 361 -0.06 25.95 -6.03
C HIS A 361 -1.46 26.61 -6.11
N ARG A 362 -2.48 25.98 -5.50
CA ARG A 362 -3.85 26.47 -5.49
C ARG A 362 -4.37 26.64 -4.06
N PRO A 363 -5.31 27.57 -3.82
CA PRO A 363 -5.93 27.71 -2.51
C PRO A 363 -6.62 26.43 -2.06
N PHE A 364 -6.52 26.14 -0.77
CA PHE A 364 -7.20 25.03 -0.13
C PHE A 364 -8.54 25.45 0.45
N LYS A 365 -9.55 24.62 0.28
CA LYS A 365 -10.85 24.76 0.92
C LYS A 365 -11.10 23.50 1.76
N VAL A 366 -11.63 23.69 2.96
CA VAL A 366 -11.94 22.61 3.90
C VAL A 366 -12.71 21.47 3.23
N GLY A 367 -12.18 20.25 3.34
CA GLY A 367 -12.81 19.04 2.82
C GLY A 367 -12.92 18.94 1.30
N SER A 368 -12.35 19.88 0.55
CA SER A 368 -12.43 19.90 -0.91
C SER A 368 -11.16 19.39 -1.57
N PHE A 369 -11.28 19.11 -2.87
CA PHE A 369 -10.17 18.99 -3.81
C PHE A 369 -10.03 20.33 -4.54
N ASN A 370 -8.83 20.67 -5.01
CA ASN A 370 -8.64 21.94 -5.71
C ASN A 370 -8.24 21.79 -7.19
N ALA A 371 -8.03 20.54 -7.65
CA ALA A 371 -7.75 20.25 -9.05
C ALA A 371 -8.14 18.82 -9.45
N PRO A 372 -8.56 18.59 -10.71
CA PRO A 372 -8.42 17.28 -11.33
C PRO A 372 -6.95 16.97 -11.51
N ILE A 373 -6.57 15.70 -11.42
CA ILE A 373 -5.22 15.27 -11.73
C ILE A 373 -4.97 15.46 -13.23
N PRO A 374 -3.84 16.00 -13.65
CA PRO A 374 -3.49 16.11 -15.06
C PRO A 374 -3.60 14.75 -15.76
N GLY A 375 -4.25 14.74 -16.92
CA GLY A 375 -4.54 13.52 -17.68
C GLY A 375 -5.84 12.81 -17.30
N MET A 376 -6.53 13.20 -16.20
CA MET A 376 -7.78 12.55 -15.81
C MET A 376 -9.03 13.15 -16.46
N SER A 377 -8.94 14.36 -17.06
CA SER A 377 -10.07 15.03 -17.73
C SER A 377 -11.38 14.98 -16.93
N ALA A 378 -11.27 15.16 -15.59
CA ALA A 378 -12.42 15.00 -14.71
C ALA A 378 -13.40 16.18 -14.84
N ASP A 379 -14.69 15.88 -14.83
CA ASP A 379 -15.77 16.88 -14.86
C ASP A 379 -16.95 16.41 -13.99
N ILE A 380 -17.91 17.31 -13.73
CA ILE A 380 -19.12 16.99 -12.98
C ILE A 380 -20.31 17.20 -13.90
N LEU A 381 -21.09 16.15 -14.12
CA LEU A 381 -22.23 16.16 -15.02
C LEU A 381 -23.55 15.90 -14.27
N ASN A 382 -24.64 16.52 -14.77
CA ASN A 382 -26.00 16.21 -14.33
C ASN A 382 -26.51 14.90 -14.99
N VAL A 383 -27.73 14.53 -14.66
CA VAL A 383 -28.39 13.31 -15.21
C VAL A 383 -28.56 13.34 -16.74
N ASP A 384 -28.56 14.52 -17.36
CA ASP A 384 -28.64 14.69 -18.81
C ASP A 384 -27.26 14.68 -19.49
N GLY A 385 -26.19 14.40 -18.76
CA GLY A 385 -24.81 14.40 -19.24
C GLY A 385 -24.23 15.79 -19.53
N LYS A 386 -24.86 16.86 -19.02
CA LYS A 386 -24.39 18.24 -19.18
C LYS A 386 -23.57 18.66 -17.95
N LYS A 387 -22.56 19.49 -18.20
CA LYS A 387 -21.76 20.09 -17.13
C LYS A 387 -22.63 20.91 -16.18
N VAL A 388 -22.47 20.68 -14.88
CA VAL A 388 -23.20 21.44 -13.86
C VAL A 388 -22.58 22.82 -13.63
N SER A 389 -23.40 23.74 -13.13
CA SER A 389 -22.94 25.06 -12.68
C SER A 389 -22.25 24.97 -11.32
N THR A 390 -21.55 26.05 -10.93
CA THR A 390 -20.94 26.12 -9.58
C THR A 390 -22.00 25.99 -8.49
N ASN A 391 -21.73 25.16 -7.48
CA ASN A 391 -22.61 24.78 -6.36
C ASN A 391 -23.79 23.86 -6.74
N GLU A 392 -23.84 23.32 -7.94
CA GLU A 392 -24.76 22.24 -8.29
C GLU A 392 -24.10 20.87 -8.08
N MET A 393 -24.88 19.91 -7.62
CA MET A 393 -24.45 18.52 -7.48
C MET A 393 -24.54 17.80 -8.82
N GLY A 394 -23.58 16.89 -9.06
CA GLY A 394 -23.58 16.01 -10.21
C GLY A 394 -22.70 14.81 -9.99
N GLU A 395 -22.60 13.96 -11.02
CA GLU A 395 -21.75 12.79 -11.03
C GLU A 395 -20.34 13.17 -11.49
N LEU A 396 -19.32 12.72 -10.74
CA LEU A 396 -17.93 12.83 -11.14
C LEU A 396 -17.64 11.86 -12.29
N VAL A 397 -17.23 12.39 -13.43
CA VAL A 397 -16.91 11.60 -14.61
C VAL A 397 -15.52 11.92 -15.14
N MET A 398 -14.91 10.96 -15.84
CA MET A 398 -13.71 11.20 -16.64
C MET A 398 -14.14 11.29 -18.12
N ARG A 399 -13.75 12.37 -18.77
CA ARG A 399 -14.01 12.56 -20.20
C ARG A 399 -12.88 12.02 -21.05
N LYS A 400 -13.20 11.82 -22.30
CA LYS A 400 -12.21 11.48 -23.35
C LYS A 400 -11.30 12.68 -23.65
#